data_ed49fcc92b94f67d8a0cc7f1a7756fa3
#
_entry.id   ed49fcc92b94f67d8a0cc7f1a7756fa3
#
_cell.length_a   1.000
_cell.length_b   1.000
_cell.length_c   1.000
_cell.angle_alpha   90.00
_cell.angle_beta   90.00
_cell.angle_gamma   90.00
#
_symmetry.space_group_name_H-M   'P 1'
#
loop_
_entity.id
_entity.type
_entity.pdbx_description
1 polymer ?
#
loop_
_entity_poly.entity_id
_entity_poly.type
_entity_poly.pdbx_seq_one_letter_code
_entity_poly.pdbx_strand_id
1 'polypeptide(L)'
;MGFYMNEQIKRFNLLMSEIDTAYHEAALKLGMSDSTMLVLYTLCSYGGECMLGDITSGASKQTVNSALRKLESEGIVYLEAFEGRKKKVYLTEKGRLFAKDTAFRVIEIENEIFALWSDEEKSIYIDLTQRYLADFKEKVKEL
;
A
#
# COMPACT_ATOMS: atom_id res chain seq x y z
N MET A 1 -39.32 -0.68 7.23
CA MET A 1 -38.04 -0.66 7.95
C MET A 1 -36.97 -0.04 7.04
N GLY A 2 -36.36 1.03 7.49
CA GLY A 2 -35.32 1.73 6.72
C GLY A 2 -33.93 1.24 7.09
N PHE A 3 -32.98 1.47 6.18
CA PHE A 3 -31.57 1.28 6.47
C PHE A 3 -31.07 2.47 7.28
N TYR A 4 -30.35 2.20 8.35
CA TYR A 4 -29.73 3.23 9.19
C TYR A 4 -28.23 3.16 9.07
N MET A 5 -27.60 4.30 8.90
CA MET A 5 -26.14 4.42 8.93
C MET A 5 -25.77 5.63 9.78
N ASN A 6 -24.85 5.43 10.71
CA ASN A 6 -24.31 6.52 11.52
C ASN A 6 -23.66 7.56 10.59
N GLU A 7 -23.99 8.84 10.80
CA GLU A 7 -23.51 9.91 9.93
C GLU A 7 -21.99 10.08 9.96
N GLN A 8 -21.37 9.83 11.09
CA GLN A 8 -19.90 9.90 11.20
C GLN A 8 -19.23 8.74 10.45
N ILE A 9 -19.82 7.54 10.50
CA ILE A 9 -19.33 6.39 9.70
C ILE A 9 -19.50 6.67 8.22
N LYS A 10 -20.61 7.25 7.81
CA LYS A 10 -20.84 7.65 6.42
C LYS A 10 -19.77 8.64 5.96
N ARG A 11 -19.47 9.65 6.78
CA ARG A 11 -18.44 10.63 6.48
C ARG A 11 -17.06 9.99 6.40
N PHE A 12 -16.74 9.10 7.33
CA PHE A 12 -15.49 8.35 7.35
C PHE A 12 -15.31 7.55 6.05
N ASN A 13 -16.35 6.80 5.63
CA ASN A 13 -16.28 5.99 4.42
C ASN A 13 -16.09 6.84 3.16
N LEU A 14 -16.75 8.00 3.09
CA LEU A 14 -16.57 8.91 1.97
C LEU A 14 -15.14 9.44 1.90
N LEU A 15 -14.56 9.80 3.04
CA LEU A 15 -13.17 10.27 3.10
C LEU A 15 -12.20 9.17 2.71
N MET A 16 -12.42 7.94 3.16
CA MET A 16 -11.59 6.79 2.76
C MET A 16 -11.63 6.56 1.25
N SER A 17 -12.83 6.64 0.65
CA SER A 17 -12.98 6.52 -0.81
C SER A 17 -12.25 7.64 -1.56
N GLU A 18 -12.34 8.86 -1.07
CA GLU A 18 -11.66 10.00 -1.68
C GLU A 18 -10.13 9.86 -1.57
N ILE A 19 -9.64 9.33 -0.46
CA ILE A 19 -8.22 9.03 -0.28
C ILE A 19 -7.78 7.98 -1.30
N ASP A 20 -8.53 6.89 -1.45
CA ASP A 20 -8.22 5.85 -2.43
C ASP A 20 -8.16 6.41 -3.85
N THR A 21 -9.12 7.28 -4.20
CA THR A 21 -9.13 7.95 -5.51
C THR A 21 -7.89 8.81 -5.71
N ALA A 22 -7.47 9.53 -4.67
CA ALA A 22 -6.26 10.38 -4.74
C ALA A 22 -4.99 9.53 -4.96
N TYR A 23 -4.88 8.37 -4.32
CA TYR A 23 -3.76 7.46 -4.57
C TYR A 23 -3.78 6.92 -6.00
N HIS A 24 -4.96 6.59 -6.53
CA HIS A 24 -5.10 6.17 -7.92
C HIS A 24 -4.63 7.27 -8.88
N GLU A 25 -5.01 8.51 -8.62
CA GLU A 25 -4.57 9.67 -9.42
C GLU A 25 -3.05 9.82 -9.38
N ALA A 26 -2.43 9.61 -8.22
CA ALA A 26 -0.98 9.67 -8.08
C ALA A 26 -0.31 8.63 -8.97
N ALA A 27 -0.81 7.41 -8.98
CA ALA A 27 -0.30 6.33 -9.84
C ALA A 27 -0.42 6.72 -11.32
N LEU A 28 -1.57 7.24 -11.74
CA LEU A 28 -1.79 7.68 -13.12
C LEU A 28 -0.82 8.79 -13.53
N LYS A 29 -0.63 9.78 -12.67
CA LYS A 29 0.30 10.88 -12.95
C LYS A 29 1.74 10.42 -13.06
N LEU A 30 2.09 9.33 -12.38
CA LEU A 30 3.42 8.73 -12.44
C LEU A 30 3.53 7.67 -13.53
N GLY A 31 2.49 7.49 -14.35
CA GLY A 31 2.48 6.57 -15.49
C GLY A 31 2.41 5.10 -15.10
N MET A 32 1.82 4.78 -13.95
CA MET A 32 1.77 3.42 -13.45
C MET A 32 0.34 2.94 -13.21
N SER A 33 0.14 1.62 -13.35
CA SER A 33 -1.07 0.97 -12.88
C SER A 33 -1.06 0.89 -11.34
N ASP A 34 -2.23 0.71 -10.75
CA ASP A 34 -2.34 0.56 -9.30
C ASP A 34 -1.55 -0.64 -8.77
N SER A 35 -1.53 -1.74 -9.52
CA SER A 35 -0.80 -2.95 -9.11
C SER A 35 0.72 -2.73 -9.16
N THR A 36 1.23 -2.04 -10.17
CA THR A 36 2.63 -1.68 -10.26
C THR A 36 3.02 -0.74 -9.13
N MET A 37 2.17 0.26 -8.87
CA MET A 37 2.38 1.18 -7.74
C MET A 37 2.42 0.42 -6.41
N LEU A 38 1.50 -0.51 -6.19
CA LEU A 38 1.48 -1.31 -4.95
C LEU A 38 2.79 -2.05 -4.73
N VAL A 39 3.31 -2.71 -5.77
CA VAL A 39 4.57 -3.45 -5.67
C VAL A 39 5.72 -2.52 -5.33
N LEU A 40 5.88 -1.45 -6.08
CA LEU A 40 6.99 -0.52 -5.88
C LEU A 40 6.89 0.25 -4.57
N TYR A 41 5.68 0.68 -4.21
CA TYR A 41 5.44 1.36 -2.94
C TYR A 41 5.81 0.45 -1.76
N THR A 42 5.37 -0.81 -1.80
CA THR A 42 5.69 -1.77 -0.75
C THR A 42 7.20 -1.99 -0.65
N LEU A 43 7.87 -2.22 -1.79
CA LEU A 43 9.33 -2.38 -1.81
C LEU A 43 10.04 -1.17 -1.22
N CYS A 44 9.62 0.04 -1.58
CA CYS A 44 10.20 1.27 -1.03
C CYS A 44 9.98 1.37 0.47
N SER A 45 8.80 1.01 0.96
CA SER A 45 8.49 1.07 2.40
C SER A 45 9.32 0.10 3.24
N TYR A 46 9.86 -0.95 2.61
CA TYR A 46 10.75 -1.92 3.25
C TYR A 46 12.24 -1.68 2.91
N GLY A 47 12.57 -0.53 2.33
CA GLY A 47 13.97 -0.19 2.05
C GLY A 47 14.53 -0.78 0.77
N GLY A 48 13.69 -1.34 -0.09
CA GLY A 48 14.10 -1.86 -1.40
C GLY A 48 14.08 -3.38 -1.53
N GLU A 49 13.75 -4.08 -0.46
CA GLU A 49 13.60 -5.54 -0.48
C GLU A 49 12.55 -5.99 0.55
N CYS A 50 11.77 -6.99 0.20
CA CYS A 50 10.76 -7.54 1.13
C CYS A 50 10.39 -8.96 0.71
N MET A 51 9.66 -9.65 1.59
CA MET A 51 9.12 -10.96 1.25
C MET A 51 7.94 -10.78 0.29
N LEU A 52 7.76 -11.74 -0.61
CA LEU A 52 6.62 -11.72 -1.54
C LEU A 52 5.29 -11.61 -0.81
N GLY A 53 5.16 -12.27 0.35
CA GLY A 53 3.96 -12.20 1.18
C GLY A 53 3.61 -10.80 1.67
N ASP A 54 4.61 -9.94 1.88
CA ASP A 54 4.39 -8.56 2.29
C ASP A 54 3.66 -7.75 1.22
N ILE A 55 3.91 -8.08 -0.05
CA ILE A 55 3.27 -7.41 -1.18
C ILE A 55 1.85 -7.98 -1.39
N THR A 56 1.72 -9.31 -1.35
CA THR A 56 0.45 -9.98 -1.65
C THR A 56 -0.63 -9.73 -0.60
N SER A 57 -0.27 -9.24 0.58
CA SER A 57 -1.26 -8.91 1.61
C SER A 57 -2.19 -7.76 1.22
N GLY A 58 -1.80 -6.92 0.25
CA GLY A 58 -2.56 -5.74 -0.16
C GLY A 58 -3.41 -5.92 -1.41
N ALA A 59 -3.32 -7.06 -2.11
CA ALA A 59 -4.05 -7.30 -3.35
C ALA A 59 -4.16 -8.79 -3.65
N SER A 60 -4.89 -9.15 -4.71
CA SER A 60 -4.96 -10.55 -5.12
C SER A 60 -3.58 -11.04 -5.57
N LYS A 61 -3.30 -12.30 -5.28
CA LYS A 61 -2.05 -12.95 -5.63
C LYS A 61 -1.77 -12.89 -7.15
N GLN A 62 -2.81 -13.09 -7.95
CA GLN A 62 -2.72 -13.06 -9.41
C GLN A 62 -2.32 -11.67 -9.93
N THR A 63 -2.95 -10.62 -9.38
CA THR A 63 -2.66 -9.23 -9.75
C THR A 63 -1.21 -8.87 -9.43
N VAL A 64 -0.74 -9.23 -8.23
CA VAL A 64 0.63 -8.97 -7.81
C VAL A 64 1.63 -9.73 -8.69
N ASN A 65 1.36 -11.01 -8.96
CA ASN A 65 2.25 -11.82 -9.80
C ASN A 65 2.38 -11.26 -11.22
N SER A 66 1.28 -10.76 -11.80
CA SER A 66 1.30 -10.13 -13.12
C SER A 66 2.16 -8.87 -13.13
N ALA A 67 2.01 -8.02 -12.11
CA ALA A 67 2.81 -6.80 -11.98
C ALA A 67 4.29 -7.13 -11.78
N LEU A 68 4.60 -8.13 -10.95
CA LEU A 68 5.97 -8.57 -10.71
C LEU A 68 6.64 -9.11 -11.96
N ARG A 69 5.94 -9.92 -12.75
CA ARG A 69 6.49 -10.45 -14.01
C ARG A 69 6.85 -9.33 -14.98
N LYS A 70 5.99 -8.31 -15.08
CA LYS A 70 6.25 -7.15 -15.92
C LYS A 70 7.48 -6.40 -15.44
N LEU A 71 7.55 -6.11 -14.14
CA LEU A 71 8.68 -5.39 -13.54
C LEU A 71 9.99 -6.19 -13.65
N GLU A 72 9.91 -7.50 -13.51
CA GLU A 72 11.07 -8.38 -13.68
C GLU A 72 11.57 -8.33 -15.12
N SER A 73 10.67 -8.42 -16.11
CA SER A 73 11.02 -8.35 -17.51
C SER A 73 11.64 -7.01 -17.90
N GLU A 74 11.27 -5.93 -17.21
CA GLU A 74 11.82 -4.60 -17.43
C GLU A 74 13.12 -4.34 -16.65
N GLY A 75 13.58 -5.32 -15.88
CA GLY A 75 14.80 -5.18 -15.09
C GLY A 75 14.67 -4.30 -13.86
N ILE A 76 13.45 -4.11 -13.36
CA ILE A 76 13.17 -3.26 -12.21
C ILE A 76 13.28 -4.05 -10.89
N VAL A 77 12.83 -5.30 -10.91
CA VAL A 77 12.90 -6.18 -9.74
C VAL A 77 13.50 -7.53 -10.12
N TYR A 78 13.97 -8.26 -9.11
CA TYR A 78 14.32 -9.67 -9.25
C TYR A 78 13.85 -10.41 -8.00
N LEU A 79 13.62 -11.71 -8.16
CA LEU A 79 13.16 -12.58 -7.09
C LEU A 79 14.19 -13.65 -6.82
N GLU A 80 14.36 -13.99 -5.53
CA GLU A 80 15.22 -15.07 -5.09
C GLU A 80 14.47 -15.99 -4.13
N ALA A 81 14.75 -17.29 -4.19
CA ALA A 81 14.25 -18.23 -3.22
C ALA A 81 14.87 -17.89 -1.85
N PHE A 82 14.05 -17.91 -0.81
CA PHE A 82 14.49 -17.58 0.55
C PHE A 82 14.52 -18.86 1.39
N GLU A 83 13.41 -19.25 1.98
CA GLU A 83 13.30 -20.49 2.75
C GLU A 83 12.15 -21.32 2.21
N GLY A 84 12.38 -22.58 1.83
CA GLY A 84 11.37 -23.45 1.30
C GLY A 84 10.73 -22.86 0.05
N ARG A 85 9.42 -22.61 0.09
CA ARG A 85 8.66 -22.03 -1.02
C ARG A 85 8.60 -20.51 -0.99
N LYS A 86 9.17 -19.88 0.03
CA LYS A 86 9.16 -18.42 0.19
C LYS A 86 10.11 -17.78 -0.80
N LYS A 87 9.70 -16.60 -1.28
CA LYS A 87 10.52 -15.79 -2.18
C LYS A 87 10.69 -14.40 -1.62
N LYS A 88 11.84 -13.84 -1.88
CA LYS A 88 12.17 -12.47 -1.53
C LYS A 88 12.28 -11.65 -2.80
N VAL A 89 11.76 -10.43 -2.75
CA VAL A 89 11.73 -9.52 -3.91
C VAL A 89 12.68 -8.37 -3.65
N TYR A 90 13.48 -8.02 -4.65
CA TYR A 90 14.50 -6.98 -4.56
C TYR A 90 14.33 -5.98 -5.69
N LEU A 91 14.57 -4.71 -5.41
CA LEU A 91 14.77 -3.73 -6.46
C LEU A 91 16.19 -3.91 -7.02
N THR A 92 16.32 -3.89 -8.35
CA THR A 92 17.63 -3.79 -9.00
C THR A 92 18.16 -2.37 -8.83
N GLU A 93 19.41 -2.10 -9.22
CA GLU A 93 19.92 -0.73 -9.24
C GLU A 93 19.08 0.17 -10.15
N LYS A 94 18.73 -0.32 -11.34
CA LYS A 94 17.80 0.37 -12.24
C LYS A 94 16.45 0.60 -11.57
N GLY A 95 15.96 -0.41 -10.86
CA GLY A 95 14.70 -0.34 -10.13
C GLY A 95 14.72 0.69 -9.01
N ARG A 96 15.82 0.84 -8.29
CA ARG A 96 15.97 1.87 -7.25
C ARG A 96 15.88 3.27 -7.83
N LEU A 97 16.49 3.51 -8.98
CA LEU A 97 16.41 4.79 -9.66
C LEU A 97 14.98 5.06 -10.15
N PHE A 98 14.35 4.06 -10.73
CA PHE A 98 12.96 4.17 -11.18
C PHE A 98 12.00 4.43 -10.03
N ALA A 99 12.13 3.68 -8.95
CA ALA A 99 11.28 3.83 -7.77
C ALA A 99 11.44 5.21 -7.11
N LYS A 100 12.66 5.74 -7.09
CA LYS A 100 12.94 7.06 -6.56
C LYS A 100 12.15 8.16 -7.29
N ASP A 101 12.02 8.01 -8.60
CA ASP A 101 11.32 9.00 -9.43
C ASP A 101 9.80 8.76 -9.49
N THR A 102 9.31 7.66 -8.93
CA THR A 102 7.91 7.28 -9.01
C THR A 102 7.31 6.99 -7.63
N ALA A 103 7.25 5.73 -7.21
CA ALA A 103 6.56 5.33 -5.98
C ALA A 103 7.11 6.02 -4.72
N PHE A 104 8.41 6.23 -4.65
CA PHE A 104 9.00 6.89 -3.49
C PHE A 104 8.53 8.33 -3.34
N ARG A 105 8.17 9.01 -4.41
CA ARG A 105 7.62 10.37 -4.35
C ARG A 105 6.30 10.41 -3.59
N VAL A 106 5.51 9.34 -3.67
CA VAL A 106 4.27 9.25 -2.88
C VAL A 106 4.61 9.14 -1.39
N ILE A 107 5.60 8.33 -1.06
CA ILE A 107 6.07 8.20 0.34
C ILE A 107 6.59 9.55 0.86
N GLU A 108 7.32 10.29 0.05
CA GLU A 108 7.79 11.63 0.43
C GLU A 108 6.62 12.56 0.75
N ILE A 109 5.56 12.55 -0.07
CA ILE A 109 4.35 13.33 0.18
C ILE A 109 3.71 12.93 1.51
N GLU A 110 3.58 11.63 1.76
CA GLU A 110 3.03 11.12 3.02
C GLU A 110 3.84 11.59 4.22
N ASN A 111 5.16 11.52 4.10
CA ASN A 111 6.06 11.98 5.15
C ASN A 111 5.92 13.49 5.40
N GLU A 112 5.78 14.29 4.34
CA GLU A 112 5.55 15.73 4.44
C GLU A 112 4.25 16.04 5.16
N ILE A 113 3.18 15.31 4.83
CA ILE A 113 1.87 15.50 5.49
C ILE A 113 1.99 15.20 6.99
N PHE A 114 2.55 14.05 7.35
CA PHE A 114 2.69 13.67 8.76
C PHE A 114 3.64 14.57 9.52
N ALA A 115 4.61 15.18 8.84
CA ALA A 115 5.52 16.14 9.48
C ALA A 115 4.79 17.41 9.98
N LEU A 116 3.60 17.70 9.41
CA LEU A 116 2.77 18.83 9.84
C LEU A 116 1.91 18.51 11.06
N TRP A 117 1.76 17.24 11.38
CA TRP A 117 0.94 16.80 12.52
C TRP A 117 1.80 16.72 13.78
N SER A 118 1.18 16.99 14.94
CA SER A 118 1.85 16.77 16.22
C SER A 118 2.02 15.27 16.47
N ASP A 119 2.95 14.89 17.35
CA ASP A 119 3.15 13.50 17.75
C ASP A 119 1.88 12.93 18.39
N GLU A 120 1.17 13.74 19.15
CA GLU A 120 -0.10 13.35 19.77
C GLU A 120 -1.16 13.05 18.70
N GLU A 121 -1.30 13.92 17.69
CA GLU A 121 -2.24 13.71 16.59
C GLU A 121 -1.95 12.42 15.83
N LYS A 122 -0.69 12.17 15.50
CA LYS A 122 -0.27 10.93 14.84
C LYS A 122 -0.62 9.70 15.65
N SER A 123 -0.32 9.76 16.95
CA SER A 123 -0.58 8.65 17.86
C SER A 123 -2.07 8.34 17.97
N ILE A 124 -2.89 9.36 18.16
CA ILE A 124 -4.35 9.21 18.24
C ILE A 124 -4.91 8.63 16.94
N TYR A 125 -4.47 9.15 15.80
CA TYR A 125 -4.93 8.69 14.49
C TYR A 125 -4.62 7.19 14.29
N ILE A 126 -3.39 6.78 14.56
CA ILE A 126 -2.96 5.39 14.40
C ILE A 126 -3.68 4.48 15.39
N ASP A 127 -3.76 4.86 16.66
CA ASP A 127 -4.40 4.05 17.71
C ASP A 127 -5.88 3.83 17.43
N LEU A 128 -6.60 4.86 17.03
CA LEU A 128 -8.01 4.74 16.69
C LEU A 128 -8.24 3.91 15.43
N THR A 129 -7.37 4.06 14.44
CA THR A 129 -7.44 3.26 13.20
C THR A 129 -7.19 1.78 13.49
N GLN A 130 -6.19 1.46 14.32
CA GLN A 130 -5.92 0.09 14.74
C GLN A 130 -7.09 -0.52 15.52
N ARG A 131 -7.68 0.26 16.41
CA ARG A 131 -8.84 -0.20 17.20
C ARG A 131 -10.04 -0.50 16.29
N TYR A 132 -10.32 0.38 15.34
CA TYR A 132 -11.39 0.15 14.37
C TYR A 132 -11.14 -1.13 13.57
N LEU A 133 -9.92 -1.32 13.07
CA LEU A 133 -9.56 -2.51 12.30
C LEU A 133 -9.74 -3.79 13.12
N ALA A 134 -9.25 -3.81 14.35
CA ALA A 134 -9.34 -4.98 15.23
C ALA A 134 -10.80 -5.34 15.52
N ASP A 135 -11.60 -4.35 15.87
CA ASP A 135 -13.03 -4.55 16.19
C ASP A 135 -13.79 -5.01 14.94
N PHE A 136 -13.52 -4.42 13.80
CA PHE A 136 -14.16 -4.80 12.53
C PHE A 136 -13.84 -6.25 12.17
N LYS A 137 -12.57 -6.63 12.23
CA LYS A 137 -12.15 -8.03 11.96
C LYS A 137 -12.83 -9.03 12.86
N GLU A 138 -12.94 -8.71 14.14
CA GLU A 138 -13.60 -9.60 15.12
C GLU A 138 -15.08 -9.79 14.78
N LYS A 139 -15.76 -8.69 14.44
CA LYS A 139 -17.18 -8.74 14.07
C LYS A 139 -17.42 -9.47 12.76
N VAL A 140 -16.54 -9.30 11.79
CA VAL A 140 -16.63 -9.98 10.49
C VAL A 140 -16.58 -11.50 10.64
N LYS A 141 -15.90 -12.02 11.66
CA LYS A 141 -15.86 -13.45 11.92
C LYS A 141 -17.23 -14.07 12.18
N GLU A 142 -18.19 -13.24 12.60
CA GLU A 142 -19.55 -13.68 12.89
C GLU A 142 -20.45 -13.72 11.66
N LEU A 143 -19.99 -13.28 10.51
CA LEU A 143 -20.72 -13.36 9.25
C LEU A 143 -20.64 -14.76 8.66
#